data_179c9fd63bb5d511c0efae32ef78b3d1
#
_entry.id   179c9fd63bb5d511c0efae32ef78b3d1
#
_cell.length_a   1.000
_cell.length_b   1.000
_cell.length_c   1.000
_cell.angle_alpha   90.00
_cell.angle_beta   90.00
_cell.angle_gamma   90.00
#
_symmetry.space_group_name_H-M   'P 1'
#
loop_
_entity.id
_entity.type
_entity.pdbx_description
1 polymer ?
#
loop_
_entity_poly.entity_id
_entity_poly.type
_entity_poly.pdbx_seq_one_letter_code
_entity_poly.pdbx_strand_id
1 'polypeptide(L)'
;MALRDTSTTSQNDSVLEDIIAGIFTDNSQTQQQFLSIIGLLYQAGINIAVGAGAFLVFVALRPTNARVYARRYKALSNDEKRPPRIASGILSWVPVLWHADEQFLLDTVGIDSVFFLRFLKLGIWLMGIYGLLGMLVVVPVNYSYGNNKNVTGDLKEFALLWITLYHITTLNVFWLHVIAAYVITGIFFYFVWREYRRFIHVRQTDFASAAYQRKLQSRTLMVTRVPADTQSDRALHSFMAARSNSAAVVHASIARKLGELQDLINSHEQAVRRLERVLSRFLAGDYTKKPRPQIKINGVPVDAIEHYTREIAGLEHAIGLARQQTDTFTPTSVGFVSYATPQTAHDAMRTMARPNPAAVVLAPHPKDVIWSNAQMPRGRRVRRLWTARLISIVFCFVAFWPVAALTFIGDSTNIRVIWRQSADFFNKHSTLTTIWQTTFSPLILTLYYIAMPHVFRAISRYQGISTHTGVERSVLKKMYV
;
A
#
# COMPACT_ATOMS: atom_id res chain seq x y z
N MET A 1 -24.51 -19.45 -56.31
CA MET A 1 -23.97 -18.40 -55.41
C MET A 1 -23.69 -18.99 -54.03
N ALA A 2 -22.85 -20.01 -53.95
CA ALA A 2 -22.58 -20.75 -52.70
C ALA A 2 -21.21 -21.47 -52.76
N LEU A 3 -20.12 -20.80 -53.18
CA LEU A 3 -18.77 -21.37 -53.20
C LEU A 3 -17.68 -20.35 -52.79
N ARG A 4 -18.05 -19.27 -52.07
CA ARG A 4 -17.08 -18.22 -51.68
C ARG A 4 -16.79 -18.18 -50.18
N ASP A 5 -17.53 -18.90 -49.33
CA ASP A 5 -17.39 -18.81 -47.86
C ASP A 5 -16.51 -19.91 -47.21
N THR A 6 -16.17 -20.96 -47.97
CA THR A 6 -15.35 -22.07 -47.43
C THR A 6 -13.86 -21.79 -47.40
N SER A 7 -13.36 -20.87 -48.22
CA SER A 7 -11.92 -20.55 -48.26
C SER A 7 -11.46 -19.60 -47.14
N THR A 8 -12.34 -18.70 -46.68
CA THR A 8 -12.07 -17.74 -45.64
C THR A 8 -12.10 -18.39 -44.23
N THR A 9 -12.98 -19.38 -44.05
CA THR A 9 -13.06 -20.13 -42.77
C THR A 9 -11.82 -21.02 -42.58
N SER A 10 -11.39 -21.71 -43.64
CA SER A 10 -10.18 -22.55 -43.60
C SER A 10 -8.89 -21.77 -43.36
N GLN A 11 -8.81 -20.52 -43.85
CA GLN A 11 -7.66 -19.66 -43.68
C GLN A 11 -7.59 -19.06 -42.25
N ASN A 12 -8.76 -18.78 -41.66
CA ASN A 12 -8.83 -18.33 -40.26
C ASN A 12 -8.57 -19.48 -39.27
N ASP A 13 -8.99 -20.70 -39.57
CA ASP A 13 -8.74 -21.86 -38.72
C ASP A 13 -7.22 -22.24 -38.75
N SER A 14 -6.57 -22.15 -39.92
CA SER A 14 -5.10 -22.37 -39.99
C SER A 14 -4.30 -21.29 -39.25
N VAL A 15 -4.74 -20.04 -39.27
CA VAL A 15 -4.11 -18.94 -38.50
C VAL A 15 -4.33 -19.12 -37.00
N LEU A 16 -5.50 -19.60 -36.58
CA LEU A 16 -5.75 -19.91 -35.18
C LEU A 16 -4.96 -21.13 -34.71
N GLU A 17 -4.83 -22.17 -35.52
CA GLU A 17 -3.98 -23.33 -35.23
C GLU A 17 -2.51 -22.95 -35.16
N ASP A 18 -2.01 -22.08 -36.06
CA ASP A 18 -0.64 -21.58 -36.02
C ASP A 18 -0.39 -20.68 -34.80
N ILE A 19 -1.36 -19.87 -34.39
CA ILE A 19 -1.28 -19.06 -33.15
C ILE A 19 -1.29 -19.98 -31.92
N ILE A 20 -2.18 -20.96 -31.87
CA ILE A 20 -2.28 -21.92 -30.78
C ILE A 20 -1.01 -22.80 -30.72
N ALA A 21 -0.55 -23.30 -31.85
CA ALA A 21 0.72 -24.03 -31.92
C ALA A 21 1.90 -23.13 -31.49
N GLY A 22 1.93 -21.86 -31.89
CA GLY A 22 2.95 -20.90 -31.46
C GLY A 22 2.93 -20.59 -29.96
N ILE A 23 1.76 -20.68 -29.30
CA ILE A 23 1.62 -20.50 -27.86
C ILE A 23 2.12 -21.72 -27.08
N PHE A 24 1.93 -22.94 -27.63
CA PHE A 24 2.25 -24.20 -26.96
C PHE A 24 3.55 -24.86 -27.46
N THR A 25 4.08 -24.48 -28.61
CA THR A 25 5.40 -24.92 -29.03
C THR A 25 6.46 -24.16 -28.24
N ASP A 26 7.20 -24.90 -27.46
CA ASP A 26 8.36 -24.48 -26.69
C ASP A 26 9.38 -23.79 -27.63
N ASN A 27 9.33 -22.46 -27.68
CA ASN A 27 10.24 -21.66 -28.47
C ASN A 27 11.59 -21.62 -27.74
N SER A 28 12.37 -22.69 -27.89
CA SER A 28 13.72 -22.83 -27.36
C SER A 28 14.61 -21.60 -27.65
N GLN A 29 14.43 -20.97 -28.79
CA GLN A 29 15.14 -19.74 -29.14
C GLN A 29 14.75 -18.52 -28.29
N THR A 30 13.48 -18.40 -27.94
CA THR A 30 13.00 -17.26 -27.08
C THR A 30 13.47 -17.43 -25.66
N GLN A 31 13.43 -18.63 -25.11
CA GLN A 31 14.00 -18.92 -23.79
C GLN A 31 15.53 -18.70 -23.77
N GLN A 32 16.22 -19.02 -24.83
CA GLN A 32 17.66 -18.79 -24.96
C GLN A 32 18.05 -17.30 -24.92
N GLN A 33 17.22 -16.40 -25.48
CA GLN A 33 17.47 -14.96 -25.44
C GLN A 33 17.27 -14.38 -24.03
N PHE A 34 16.33 -14.88 -23.24
CA PHE A 34 16.15 -14.47 -21.84
C PHE A 34 17.31 -14.89 -20.93
N LEU A 35 17.98 -15.97 -21.27
CA LEU A 35 19.13 -16.51 -20.52
C LEU A 35 20.47 -15.96 -21.03
N SER A 36 20.45 -15.06 -22.00
CA SER A 36 21.64 -14.37 -22.48
C SER A 36 22.23 -13.47 -21.39
N ILE A 37 23.53 -13.57 -21.14
CA ILE A 37 24.27 -12.67 -20.25
C ILE A 37 24.11 -11.21 -20.69
N ILE A 38 24.09 -10.99 -22.00
CA ILE A 38 23.95 -9.66 -22.60
C ILE A 38 22.59 -9.05 -22.22
N GLY A 39 21.51 -9.83 -22.30
CA GLY A 39 20.17 -9.38 -21.86
C GLY A 39 20.13 -9.02 -20.37
N LEU A 40 20.75 -9.85 -19.53
CA LEU A 40 20.88 -9.58 -18.09
C LEU A 40 21.66 -8.29 -17.81
N LEU A 41 22.78 -8.08 -18.52
CA LEU A 41 23.59 -6.86 -18.38
C LEU A 41 22.85 -5.61 -18.83
N TYR A 42 22.07 -5.67 -19.91
CA TYR A 42 21.22 -4.55 -20.33
C TYR A 42 20.17 -4.23 -19.27
N GLN A 43 19.46 -5.23 -18.75
CA GLN A 43 18.47 -5.03 -17.70
C GLN A 43 19.10 -4.47 -16.42
N ALA A 44 20.24 -5.03 -15.99
CA ALA A 44 20.97 -4.53 -14.84
C ALA A 44 21.45 -3.08 -15.06
N GLY A 45 21.99 -2.78 -16.23
CA GLY A 45 22.44 -1.43 -16.61
C GLY A 45 21.30 -0.41 -16.58
N ILE A 46 20.15 -0.74 -17.16
CA ILE A 46 18.96 0.14 -17.14
C ILE A 46 18.46 0.35 -15.70
N ASN A 47 18.34 -0.71 -14.92
CA ASN A 47 17.89 -0.62 -13.54
C ASN A 47 18.86 0.20 -12.67
N ILE A 48 20.16 0.00 -12.85
CA ILE A 48 21.20 0.80 -12.17
C ILE A 48 21.10 2.27 -12.59
N ALA A 49 20.94 2.55 -13.87
CA ALA A 49 20.84 3.91 -14.40
C ALA A 49 19.59 4.63 -13.83
N VAL A 50 18.43 3.96 -13.81
CA VAL A 50 17.19 4.49 -13.23
C VAL A 50 17.35 4.69 -11.72
N GLY A 51 17.93 3.73 -11.01
CA GLY A 51 18.20 3.81 -9.58
C GLY A 51 19.18 4.93 -9.22
N ALA A 52 20.28 5.03 -9.97
CA ALA A 52 21.27 6.11 -9.81
C ALA A 52 20.65 7.47 -10.14
N GLY A 53 19.85 7.57 -11.20
CA GLY A 53 19.11 8.80 -11.54
C GLY A 53 18.18 9.25 -10.41
N ALA A 54 17.36 8.34 -9.88
CA ALA A 54 16.48 8.64 -8.75
C ALA A 54 17.27 9.05 -7.49
N PHE A 55 18.40 8.37 -7.22
CA PHE A 55 19.29 8.69 -6.11
C PHE A 55 19.91 10.09 -6.28
N LEU A 56 20.43 10.42 -7.46
CA LEU A 56 21.00 11.74 -7.76
C LEU A 56 19.96 12.85 -7.62
N VAL A 57 18.73 12.63 -8.11
CA VAL A 57 17.62 13.58 -7.93
C VAL A 57 17.30 13.77 -6.45
N PHE A 58 17.24 12.71 -5.66
CA PHE A 58 17.05 12.81 -4.21
C PHE A 58 18.17 13.59 -3.55
N VAL A 59 19.42 13.29 -3.86
CA VAL A 59 20.61 13.96 -3.29
C VAL A 59 20.64 15.44 -3.61
N ALA A 60 20.28 15.81 -4.84
CA ALA A 60 20.24 17.22 -5.29
C ALA A 60 19.06 17.99 -4.65
N LEU A 61 17.89 17.36 -4.55
CA LEU A 61 16.69 18.01 -4.00
C LEU A 61 16.68 18.10 -2.47
N ARG A 62 17.35 17.18 -1.77
CA ARG A 62 17.35 17.12 -0.31
C ARG A 62 17.82 18.40 0.38
N PRO A 63 18.98 19.00 0.04
CA PRO A 63 19.46 20.23 0.70
C PRO A 63 18.62 21.45 0.34
N THR A 64 18.12 21.56 -0.88
CA THR A 64 17.33 22.69 -1.38
C THR A 64 15.90 22.68 -0.87
N ASN A 65 15.30 21.50 -0.72
CA ASN A 65 13.89 21.33 -0.30
C ASN A 65 13.74 20.89 1.16
N ALA A 66 14.39 21.61 2.09
CA ALA A 66 14.33 21.32 3.53
C ALA A 66 12.90 21.33 4.12
N ARG A 67 11.93 21.99 3.45
CA ARG A 67 10.51 21.96 3.85
C ARG A 67 9.88 20.57 3.70
N VAL A 68 10.36 19.78 2.74
CA VAL A 68 9.90 18.41 2.49
C VAL A 68 10.74 17.43 3.30
N TYR A 69 12.05 17.47 3.15
CA TYR A 69 12.97 16.46 3.69
C TYR A 69 13.38 16.70 5.15
N ALA A 70 13.27 17.93 5.67
CA ALA A 70 13.59 18.28 7.05
C ALA A 70 12.40 18.91 7.79
N ARG A 71 11.17 18.55 7.42
CA ARG A 71 9.95 19.15 7.98
C ARG A 71 9.88 19.03 9.51
N ARG A 72 10.16 17.84 10.05
CA ARG A 72 10.10 17.59 11.50
C ARG A 72 11.17 18.40 12.25
N TYR A 73 12.35 18.54 11.68
CA TYR A 73 13.41 19.35 12.27
C TYR A 73 12.98 20.81 12.42
N LYS A 74 12.25 21.36 11.44
CA LYS A 74 11.79 22.76 11.43
C LYS A 74 10.49 22.99 12.20
N ALA A 75 9.59 22.01 12.23
CA ALA A 75 8.25 22.15 12.80
C ALA A 75 8.18 21.86 14.29
N LEU A 76 9.11 21.06 14.85
CA LEU A 76 9.11 20.70 16.25
C LEU A 76 9.89 21.75 17.06
N SER A 77 9.23 22.35 18.04
CA SER A 77 9.85 23.26 19.02
C SER A 77 10.53 22.50 20.18
N ASN A 78 10.11 21.27 20.45
CA ASN A 78 10.67 20.44 21.51
C ASN A 78 11.92 19.72 21.00
N ASP A 79 13.07 20.00 21.62
CA ASP A 79 14.38 19.46 21.22
C ASP A 79 14.51 17.95 21.44
N GLU A 80 13.85 17.38 22.45
CA GLU A 80 13.88 15.93 22.72
C GLU A 80 13.31 15.06 21.59
N LYS A 81 12.31 15.58 20.88
CA LYS A 81 11.65 14.90 19.76
C LYS A 81 12.16 15.33 18.39
N ARG A 82 13.11 16.27 18.37
CA ARG A 82 13.68 16.79 17.14
C ARG A 82 14.69 15.80 16.58
N PRO A 83 14.59 15.40 15.31
CA PRO A 83 15.59 14.53 14.69
C PRO A 83 16.94 15.23 14.63
N PRO A 84 18.06 14.47 14.62
CA PRO A 84 19.39 15.04 14.51
C PRO A 84 19.53 15.85 13.23
N ARG A 85 20.31 16.94 13.30
CA ARG A 85 20.57 17.78 12.15
C ARG A 85 21.45 17.05 11.14
N ILE A 86 20.97 16.93 9.92
CA ILE A 86 21.72 16.34 8.82
C ILE A 86 22.44 17.44 8.08
N ALA A 87 23.76 17.32 7.93
CA ALA A 87 24.58 18.28 7.17
C ALA A 87 24.19 18.30 5.69
N SER A 88 24.58 19.34 4.97
CA SER A 88 24.26 19.54 3.55
C SER A 88 25.05 18.64 2.59
N GLY A 89 26.03 17.89 3.08
CA GLY A 89 26.84 16.98 2.26
C GLY A 89 26.01 15.89 1.55
N ILE A 90 26.50 15.43 0.41
CA ILE A 90 25.82 14.46 -0.47
C ILE A 90 25.44 13.17 0.28
N LEU A 91 26.36 12.58 1.05
CA LEU A 91 26.18 11.32 1.78
C LEU A 91 26.07 11.52 3.31
N SER A 92 25.98 12.75 3.80
CA SER A 92 25.93 13.06 5.24
C SER A 92 24.72 12.44 5.98
N TRP A 93 23.69 12.06 5.28
CA TRP A 93 22.50 11.41 5.83
C TRP A 93 22.70 9.92 6.09
N VAL A 94 23.62 9.26 5.40
CA VAL A 94 23.84 7.80 5.51
C VAL A 94 24.29 7.38 6.91
N PRO A 95 25.36 7.98 7.51
CA PRO A 95 25.75 7.58 8.86
C PRO A 95 24.67 7.89 9.91
N VAL A 96 23.92 8.98 9.75
CA VAL A 96 22.84 9.33 10.68
C VAL A 96 21.72 8.28 10.64
N LEU A 97 21.34 7.79 9.46
CA LEU A 97 20.35 6.72 9.32
C LEU A 97 20.86 5.38 9.81
N TRP A 98 22.14 5.09 9.57
CA TRP A 98 22.75 3.81 9.97
C TRP A 98 22.82 3.64 11.48
N HIS A 99 23.10 4.73 12.21
CA HIS A 99 23.20 4.75 13.66
C HIS A 99 21.92 5.21 14.37
N ALA A 100 20.80 5.36 13.62
CA ALA A 100 19.53 5.75 14.22
C ALA A 100 19.07 4.72 15.24
N ASP A 101 18.87 5.17 16.50
CA ASP A 101 18.37 4.31 17.56
C ASP A 101 16.92 3.91 17.33
N GLU A 102 16.63 2.62 17.49
CA GLU A 102 15.29 2.06 17.31
C GLU A 102 14.29 2.64 18.33
N GLN A 103 14.74 2.86 19.58
CA GLN A 103 13.88 3.42 20.63
C GLN A 103 13.45 4.86 20.26
N PHE A 104 14.42 5.68 19.83
CA PHE A 104 14.12 7.03 19.35
C PHE A 104 13.14 7.03 18.17
N LEU A 105 13.28 6.08 17.25
CA LEU A 105 12.34 5.94 16.13
C LEU A 105 10.94 5.52 16.59
N LEU A 106 10.83 4.60 17.56
CA LEU A 106 9.54 4.21 18.14
C LEU A 106 8.82 5.40 18.77
N ASP A 107 9.54 6.22 19.53
CA ASP A 107 8.96 7.37 20.25
C ASP A 107 8.60 8.55 19.31
N THR A 108 9.36 8.72 18.23
CA THR A 108 9.18 9.87 17.31
C THR A 108 8.31 9.57 16.10
N VAL A 109 8.45 8.39 15.50
CA VAL A 109 7.79 8.03 14.23
C VAL A 109 6.61 7.09 14.44
N GLY A 110 6.68 6.27 15.50
CA GLY A 110 5.66 5.31 15.87
C GLY A 110 5.94 3.88 15.37
N ILE A 111 5.19 2.94 15.94
CA ILE A 111 5.39 1.50 15.77
C ILE A 111 5.31 1.06 14.30
N ASP A 112 4.29 1.52 13.56
CA ASP A 112 4.04 1.07 12.19
C ASP A 112 5.22 1.39 11.25
N SER A 113 5.80 2.59 11.40
CA SER A 113 6.95 3.03 10.60
C SER A 113 8.21 2.24 10.93
N VAL A 114 8.43 1.94 12.21
CA VAL A 114 9.60 1.15 12.65
C VAL A 114 9.50 -0.28 12.12
N PHE A 115 8.33 -0.90 12.21
CA PHE A 115 8.13 -2.24 11.66
C PHE A 115 8.23 -2.30 10.14
N PHE A 116 7.84 -1.25 9.43
CA PHE A 116 8.11 -1.15 8.00
C PHE A 116 9.62 -1.13 7.70
N LEU A 117 10.40 -0.34 8.43
CA LEU A 117 11.86 -0.33 8.29
C LEU A 117 12.48 -1.69 8.64
N ARG A 118 11.98 -2.35 9.68
CA ARG A 118 12.41 -3.71 10.04
C ARG A 118 12.08 -4.73 8.97
N PHE A 119 10.93 -4.61 8.33
CA PHE A 119 10.56 -5.47 7.19
C PHE A 119 11.54 -5.31 6.03
N LEU A 120 11.95 -4.07 5.69
CA LEU A 120 12.97 -3.84 4.68
C LEU A 120 14.32 -4.44 5.09
N LYS A 121 14.72 -4.27 6.35
CA LYS A 121 15.95 -4.86 6.92
C LYS A 121 15.90 -6.39 6.89
N LEU A 122 14.76 -6.98 7.23
CA LEU A 122 14.52 -8.42 7.10
C LEU A 122 14.73 -8.91 5.67
N GLY A 123 14.18 -8.18 4.68
CA GLY A 123 14.39 -8.48 3.26
C GLY A 123 15.87 -8.47 2.86
N ILE A 124 16.63 -7.46 3.30
CA ILE A 124 18.08 -7.37 3.04
C ILE A 124 18.82 -8.59 3.61
N TRP A 125 18.53 -8.98 4.87
CA TRP A 125 19.17 -10.13 5.50
C TRP A 125 18.81 -11.44 4.79
N LEU A 126 17.53 -11.66 4.48
CA LEU A 126 17.08 -12.87 3.78
C LEU A 126 17.73 -12.99 2.40
N MET A 127 17.69 -11.90 1.59
CA MET A 127 18.30 -11.91 0.26
C MET A 127 19.81 -12.08 0.32
N GLY A 128 20.48 -11.48 1.32
CA GLY A 128 21.91 -11.66 1.54
C GLY A 128 22.28 -13.12 1.85
N ILE A 129 21.56 -13.77 2.77
CA ILE A 129 21.78 -15.17 3.14
C ILE A 129 21.47 -16.10 1.94
N TYR A 130 20.35 -15.86 1.25
CA TYR A 130 19.98 -16.67 0.07
C TYR A 130 20.97 -16.51 -1.07
N GLY A 131 21.43 -15.27 -1.34
CA GLY A 131 22.47 -15.00 -2.32
C GLY A 131 23.79 -15.70 -1.97
N LEU A 132 24.20 -15.64 -0.70
CA LEU A 132 25.41 -16.32 -0.22
C LEU A 132 25.30 -17.84 -0.37
N LEU A 133 24.18 -18.43 0.06
CA LEU A 133 23.92 -19.87 -0.06
C LEU A 133 23.87 -20.31 -1.52
N GLY A 134 23.19 -19.53 -2.36
CA GLY A 134 23.15 -19.80 -3.81
C GLY A 134 24.51 -19.75 -4.44
N MET A 135 25.30 -18.69 -4.20
CA MET A 135 26.62 -18.51 -4.81
C MET A 135 27.68 -19.49 -4.29
N LEU A 136 27.65 -19.85 -3.00
CA LEU A 136 28.68 -20.72 -2.42
C LEU A 136 28.36 -22.20 -2.53
N VAL A 137 27.09 -22.58 -2.63
CA VAL A 137 26.68 -23.99 -2.63
C VAL A 137 26.03 -24.38 -3.95
N VAL A 138 24.96 -23.72 -4.32
CA VAL A 138 24.12 -24.14 -5.47
C VAL A 138 24.85 -23.93 -6.81
N VAL A 139 25.43 -22.76 -7.01
CA VAL A 139 26.13 -22.42 -8.28
C VAL A 139 27.34 -23.32 -8.52
N PRO A 140 28.28 -23.54 -7.57
CA PRO A 140 29.42 -24.42 -7.80
C PRO A 140 29.02 -25.87 -8.10
N VAL A 141 27.98 -26.38 -7.42
CA VAL A 141 27.51 -27.75 -7.71
C VAL A 141 26.86 -27.82 -9.07
N ASN A 142 26.02 -26.87 -9.47
CA ASN A 142 25.41 -26.84 -10.79
C ASN A 142 26.49 -26.79 -11.89
N TYR A 143 27.53 -25.95 -11.69
CA TYR A 143 28.65 -25.85 -12.62
C TYR A 143 29.45 -27.14 -12.74
N SER A 144 29.74 -27.81 -11.61
CA SER A 144 30.58 -29.03 -11.59
C SER A 144 29.85 -30.24 -12.15
N TYR A 145 28.56 -30.39 -11.97
CA TYR A 145 27.77 -31.54 -12.43
C TYR A 145 26.99 -31.28 -13.71
N GLY A 146 27.13 -30.08 -14.31
CA GLY A 146 26.52 -29.76 -15.58
C GLY A 146 27.09 -30.62 -16.71
N ASN A 147 26.22 -31.21 -17.53
CA ASN A 147 26.61 -32.00 -18.66
C ASN A 147 26.81 -31.12 -19.91
N ASN A 148 28.07 -30.83 -20.24
CA ASN A 148 28.47 -29.96 -21.35
C ASN A 148 28.01 -30.45 -22.73
N LYS A 149 27.56 -31.70 -22.86
CA LYS A 149 27.19 -32.30 -24.16
C LYS A 149 25.85 -31.80 -24.72
N ASN A 150 24.99 -31.22 -23.87
CA ASN A 150 23.67 -30.76 -24.27
C ASN A 150 23.61 -29.26 -24.58
N VAL A 151 24.69 -28.52 -24.39
CA VAL A 151 24.74 -27.08 -24.68
C VAL A 151 25.36 -26.94 -26.08
N THR A 152 24.53 -26.82 -27.10
CA THR A 152 24.94 -26.51 -28.47
C THR A 152 24.85 -25.00 -28.66
N GLY A 153 25.96 -24.31 -28.79
CA GLY A 153 26.03 -22.87 -29.04
C GLY A 153 27.26 -22.20 -28.44
N ASP A 154 27.46 -20.95 -28.76
CA ASP A 154 28.59 -20.18 -28.27
C ASP A 154 28.46 -19.97 -26.74
N LEU A 155 29.46 -20.42 -25.99
CA LEU A 155 29.50 -20.38 -24.51
C LEU A 155 29.19 -19.00 -23.94
N LYS A 156 29.40 -17.93 -24.69
CA LYS A 156 29.12 -16.55 -24.27
C LYS A 156 27.63 -16.22 -24.22
N GLU A 157 26.80 -16.86 -25.03
CA GLU A 157 25.36 -16.63 -25.07
C GLU A 157 24.64 -17.44 -23.99
N PHE A 158 25.14 -18.61 -23.61
CA PHE A 158 24.44 -19.54 -22.73
C PHE A 158 25.09 -19.72 -21.35
N ALA A 159 26.05 -18.90 -20.99
CA ALA A 159 26.79 -19.06 -19.73
C ALA A 159 25.89 -19.05 -18.47
N LEU A 160 24.72 -18.42 -18.52
CA LEU A 160 23.74 -18.49 -17.42
C LEU A 160 23.11 -19.87 -17.24
N LEU A 161 22.98 -20.66 -18.31
CA LEU A 161 22.46 -22.02 -18.22
C LEU A 161 23.35 -22.93 -17.38
N TRP A 162 24.68 -22.68 -17.39
CA TRP A 162 25.66 -23.47 -16.64
C TRP A 162 25.48 -23.39 -15.12
N ILE A 163 24.91 -22.33 -14.63
CA ILE A 163 24.65 -22.12 -13.20
C ILE A 163 23.24 -22.49 -12.79
N THR A 164 22.38 -22.91 -13.74
CA THR A 164 20.99 -23.31 -13.50
C THR A 164 20.85 -24.84 -13.49
N LEU A 165 19.66 -25.31 -13.11
CA LEU A 165 19.28 -26.72 -13.12
C LEU A 165 19.09 -27.32 -14.53
N TYR A 166 19.01 -26.49 -15.58
CA TYR A 166 18.53 -26.87 -16.90
C TYR A 166 19.32 -28.03 -17.54
N HIS A 167 20.62 -28.11 -17.32
CA HIS A 167 21.52 -29.11 -17.96
C HIS A 167 22.00 -30.22 -17.03
N ILE A 168 21.48 -30.25 -15.77
CA ILE A 168 21.85 -31.32 -14.84
C ILE A 168 21.01 -32.56 -15.14
N THR A 169 21.71 -33.65 -15.54
CA THR A 169 21.10 -34.95 -15.82
C THR A 169 21.27 -35.95 -14.67
N THR A 170 22.13 -35.65 -13.71
CA THR A 170 22.48 -36.55 -12.59
C THR A 170 21.43 -36.48 -11.50
N LEU A 171 20.63 -37.53 -11.34
CA LEU A 171 19.50 -37.59 -10.41
C LEU A 171 19.88 -37.26 -8.96
N ASN A 172 21.05 -37.71 -8.52
CA ASN A 172 21.52 -37.50 -7.14
C ASN A 172 21.77 -36.01 -6.79
N VAL A 173 22.08 -35.16 -7.79
CA VAL A 173 22.32 -33.72 -7.55
C VAL A 173 21.04 -32.96 -7.25
N PHE A 174 19.88 -33.44 -7.71
CA PHE A 174 18.59 -32.84 -7.39
C PHE A 174 18.28 -32.86 -5.89
N TRP A 175 18.78 -33.84 -5.13
CA TRP A 175 18.64 -33.86 -3.69
C TRP A 175 19.26 -32.65 -3.00
N LEU A 176 20.37 -32.12 -3.53
CA LEU A 176 20.95 -30.87 -3.00
C LEU A 176 19.98 -29.72 -3.10
N HIS A 177 19.27 -29.59 -4.24
CA HIS A 177 18.30 -28.51 -4.46
C HIS A 177 17.09 -28.68 -3.55
N VAL A 178 16.64 -29.91 -3.31
CA VAL A 178 15.56 -30.21 -2.35
C VAL A 178 16.00 -29.79 -0.94
N ILE A 179 17.20 -30.18 -0.52
CA ILE A 179 17.75 -29.78 0.80
C ILE A 179 17.90 -28.26 0.89
N ALA A 180 18.45 -27.63 -0.14
CA ALA A 180 18.58 -26.17 -0.20
C ALA A 180 17.23 -25.46 -0.09
N ALA A 181 16.18 -25.97 -0.75
CA ALA A 181 14.82 -25.42 -0.65
C ALA A 181 14.27 -25.52 0.78
N TYR A 182 14.45 -26.65 1.45
CA TYR A 182 14.06 -26.80 2.87
C TYR A 182 14.85 -25.88 3.79
N VAL A 183 16.17 -25.75 3.59
CA VAL A 183 17.03 -24.85 4.39
C VAL A 183 16.61 -23.40 4.19
N ILE A 184 16.40 -22.94 2.95
CA ILE A 184 15.91 -21.59 2.62
C ILE A 184 14.56 -21.33 3.29
N THR A 185 13.64 -22.28 3.19
CA THR A 185 12.30 -22.20 3.80
C THR A 185 12.41 -22.16 5.34
N GLY A 186 13.26 -22.97 5.93
CA GLY A 186 13.52 -22.97 7.37
C GLY A 186 14.09 -21.63 7.86
N ILE A 187 15.06 -21.09 7.14
CA ILE A 187 15.65 -19.76 7.42
C ILE A 187 14.54 -18.68 7.34
N PHE A 188 13.70 -18.71 6.31
CA PHE A 188 12.58 -17.78 6.16
C PHE A 188 11.65 -17.81 7.36
N PHE A 189 11.16 -18.99 7.73
CA PHE A 189 10.26 -19.13 8.88
C PHE A 189 10.90 -18.73 10.20
N TYR A 190 12.18 -19.03 10.39
CA TYR A 190 12.92 -18.61 11.58
C TYR A 190 12.96 -17.08 11.71
N PHE A 191 13.34 -16.37 10.65
CA PHE A 191 13.42 -14.92 10.65
C PHE A 191 12.04 -14.26 10.81
N VAL A 192 11.02 -14.77 10.13
CA VAL A 192 9.63 -14.29 10.26
C VAL A 192 9.14 -14.50 11.69
N TRP A 193 9.37 -15.68 12.27
CA TRP A 193 9.01 -15.97 13.66
C TRP A 193 9.72 -15.04 14.65
N ARG A 194 11.02 -14.80 14.47
CA ARG A 194 11.80 -13.88 15.30
C ARG A 194 11.24 -12.47 15.25
N GLU A 195 10.95 -11.95 14.06
CA GLU A 195 10.39 -10.61 13.90
C GLU A 195 8.95 -10.54 14.44
N TYR A 196 8.17 -11.57 14.28
CA TYR A 196 6.82 -11.64 14.84
C TYR A 196 6.82 -11.61 16.38
N ARG A 197 7.71 -12.36 17.02
CA ARG A 197 7.90 -12.29 18.48
C ARG A 197 8.29 -10.89 18.94
N ARG A 198 9.20 -10.24 18.21
CA ARG A 198 9.61 -8.86 18.51
C ARG A 198 8.43 -7.91 18.37
N PHE A 199 7.64 -8.05 17.32
CA PHE A 199 6.42 -7.25 17.11
C PHE A 199 5.45 -7.37 18.28
N ILE A 200 5.17 -8.60 18.72
CA ILE A 200 4.28 -8.83 19.86
C ILE A 200 4.81 -8.14 21.10
N HIS A 201 6.10 -8.30 21.39
CA HIS A 201 6.72 -7.70 22.57
C HIS A 201 6.64 -6.17 22.56
N VAL A 202 7.03 -5.52 21.46
CA VAL A 202 6.98 -4.05 21.32
C VAL A 202 5.52 -3.56 21.43
N ARG A 203 4.58 -4.25 20.81
CA ARG A 203 3.16 -3.90 20.89
C ARG A 203 2.58 -4.05 22.29
N GLN A 204 2.97 -5.10 23.02
CA GLN A 204 2.56 -5.29 24.42
C GLN A 204 3.14 -4.19 25.32
N THR A 205 4.40 -3.83 25.12
CA THR A 205 5.05 -2.74 25.85
C THR A 205 4.37 -1.39 25.58
N ASP A 206 4.03 -1.10 24.32
CA ASP A 206 3.29 0.12 23.97
C ASP A 206 1.91 0.15 24.63
N PHE A 207 1.16 -0.95 24.57
CA PHE A 207 -0.16 -1.04 25.20
C PHE A 207 -0.12 -0.94 26.73
N ALA A 208 0.97 -1.39 27.36
CA ALA A 208 1.20 -1.25 28.80
C ALA A 208 1.67 0.16 29.19
N SER A 209 2.10 0.98 28.21
CA SER A 209 2.62 2.31 28.48
C SER A 209 1.53 3.24 29.06
N ALA A 210 1.91 4.09 30.02
CA ALA A 210 1.02 5.10 30.59
C ALA A 210 0.49 6.08 29.50
N ALA A 211 1.30 6.34 28.47
CA ALA A 211 0.92 7.19 27.35
C ALA A 211 -0.22 6.59 26.53
N TYR A 212 -0.22 5.28 26.29
CA TYR A 212 -1.31 4.59 25.59
C TYR A 212 -2.56 4.50 26.47
N GLN A 213 -2.42 4.15 27.74
CA GLN A 213 -3.54 3.99 28.67
C GLN A 213 -4.32 5.30 28.90
N ARG A 214 -3.64 6.45 28.84
CA ARG A 214 -4.27 7.78 28.93
C ARG A 214 -5.07 8.16 27.68
N LYS A 215 -4.85 7.53 26.53
CA LYS A 215 -5.61 7.82 25.29
C LYS A 215 -7.07 7.42 25.46
N LEU A 216 -8.00 8.30 25.14
CA LEU A 216 -9.42 8.01 25.22
C LEU A 216 -9.83 6.77 24.41
N GLN A 217 -9.24 6.59 23.25
CA GLN A 217 -9.51 5.45 22.35
C GLN A 217 -9.15 4.08 22.96
N SER A 218 -8.18 4.00 23.87
CA SER A 218 -7.78 2.72 24.49
C SER A 218 -8.84 2.17 25.44
N ARG A 219 -9.68 3.03 26.00
CA ARG A 219 -10.74 2.70 26.96
C ARG A 219 -12.16 2.97 26.42
N THR A 220 -12.29 3.18 25.12
CA THR A 220 -13.58 3.46 24.47
C THR A 220 -13.95 2.32 23.52
N LEU A 221 -15.20 1.94 23.53
CA LEU A 221 -15.78 0.99 22.59
C LEU A 221 -16.64 1.73 21.57
N MET A 222 -16.56 1.35 20.32
CA MET A 222 -17.47 1.75 19.27
C MET A 222 -18.55 0.68 19.14
N VAL A 223 -19.78 1.09 19.38
CA VAL A 223 -20.98 0.24 19.28
C VAL A 223 -21.67 0.57 17.96
N THR A 224 -21.80 -0.40 17.08
CA THR A 224 -22.51 -0.23 15.82
C THR A 224 -23.78 -1.06 15.82
N ARG A 225 -24.79 -0.64 15.04
CA ARG A 225 -26.12 -1.28 15.01
C ARG A 225 -26.88 -1.17 16.33
N VAL A 226 -26.78 0.00 16.97
CA VAL A 226 -27.54 0.31 18.17
C VAL A 226 -29.04 0.24 17.82
N PRO A 227 -29.86 -0.53 18.56
CA PRO A 227 -31.31 -0.61 18.35
C PRO A 227 -32.00 0.77 18.46
N ALA A 228 -33.11 0.95 17.75
CA ALA A 228 -33.78 2.25 17.66
C ALA A 228 -34.24 2.77 19.00
N ASP A 229 -34.69 1.89 19.87
CA ASP A 229 -35.16 2.17 21.26
C ASP A 229 -34.03 2.62 22.19
N THR A 230 -32.78 2.33 21.85
CA THR A 230 -31.60 2.66 22.65
C THR A 230 -30.72 3.76 22.02
N GLN A 231 -31.21 4.48 21.02
CA GLN A 231 -30.47 5.55 20.31
C GLN A 231 -30.51 6.89 21.06
N SER A 232 -30.33 6.88 22.36
CA SER A 232 -30.08 8.07 23.18
C SER A 232 -28.87 7.83 24.08
N ASP A 233 -28.21 8.89 24.52
CA ASP A 233 -26.98 8.78 25.32
C ASP A 233 -27.26 8.04 26.63
N ARG A 234 -28.38 8.35 27.27
CA ARG A 234 -28.83 7.68 28.53
C ARG A 234 -29.22 6.23 28.30
N ALA A 235 -29.97 5.93 27.23
CA ALA A 235 -30.40 4.57 26.94
C ALA A 235 -29.21 3.69 26.51
N LEU A 236 -28.26 4.24 25.76
CA LEU A 236 -27.01 3.53 25.43
C LEU A 236 -26.19 3.26 26.70
N HIS A 237 -26.08 4.22 27.61
CA HIS A 237 -25.39 4.03 28.88
C HIS A 237 -26.01 2.89 29.69
N SER A 238 -27.32 2.89 29.91
CA SER A 238 -28.00 1.83 30.64
C SER A 238 -27.94 0.48 29.97
N PHE A 239 -28.06 0.43 28.62
CA PHE A 239 -27.93 -0.77 27.83
C PHE A 239 -26.52 -1.43 27.94
N MET A 240 -25.45 -0.61 27.93
CA MET A 240 -24.10 -1.08 28.07
C MET A 240 -23.76 -1.45 29.52
N ALA A 241 -24.19 -0.68 30.49
CA ALA A 241 -24.02 -0.97 31.91
C ALA A 241 -24.66 -2.31 32.31
N ALA A 242 -25.89 -2.57 31.87
CA ALA A 242 -26.60 -3.80 32.17
C ALA A 242 -25.95 -5.07 31.58
N ARG A 243 -25.28 -4.91 30.43
CA ARG A 243 -24.70 -6.06 29.69
C ARG A 243 -23.21 -6.28 29.92
N SER A 244 -22.47 -5.27 30.27
CA SER A 244 -21.03 -5.37 30.50
C SER A 244 -20.65 -5.82 31.91
N ASN A 245 -21.63 -6.07 32.75
CA ASN A 245 -21.44 -6.42 34.18
C ASN A 245 -20.51 -5.45 34.94
N SER A 246 -20.38 -4.21 34.45
CA SER A 246 -19.48 -3.24 35.02
C SER A 246 -20.17 -1.90 35.31
N ALA A 247 -20.12 -1.54 36.56
CA ALA A 247 -20.42 -0.16 37.03
C ALA A 247 -19.41 0.89 36.49
N ALA A 248 -18.53 0.50 35.59
CA ALA A 248 -17.38 1.26 35.12
C ALA A 248 -17.60 2.01 33.79
N VAL A 249 -18.85 2.10 33.30
CA VAL A 249 -19.20 2.99 32.19
C VAL A 249 -19.13 4.43 32.65
N VAL A 250 -18.19 5.18 32.11
CA VAL A 250 -17.98 6.59 32.49
C VAL A 250 -18.82 7.53 31.63
N HIS A 251 -18.86 7.25 30.31
CA HIS A 251 -19.56 8.10 29.36
C HIS A 251 -20.08 7.29 28.18
N ALA A 252 -21.27 7.58 27.73
CA ALA A 252 -21.85 7.03 26.53
C ALA A 252 -22.42 8.16 25.67
N SER A 253 -22.15 8.09 24.37
CA SER A 253 -22.63 9.09 23.41
C SER A 253 -23.04 8.43 22.11
N ILE A 254 -24.19 8.82 21.57
CA ILE A 254 -24.65 8.41 20.23
C ILE A 254 -24.15 9.41 19.20
N ALA A 255 -23.59 8.88 18.11
CA ALA A 255 -23.24 9.71 16.98
C ALA A 255 -24.51 10.25 16.31
N ARG A 256 -24.49 11.52 15.94
CA ARG A 256 -25.63 12.23 15.34
C ARG A 256 -25.31 12.60 13.89
N LYS A 257 -26.32 12.74 13.06
CA LYS A 257 -26.17 13.25 11.69
C LYS A 257 -25.99 14.75 11.75
N LEU A 258 -24.85 15.23 11.42
CA LEU A 258 -24.46 16.63 11.60
C LEU A 258 -25.09 17.60 10.56
N GLY A 259 -25.63 17.08 9.42
CA GLY A 259 -26.26 17.94 8.40
C GLY A 259 -25.37 19.11 7.97
N GLU A 260 -25.89 20.33 8.04
CA GLU A 260 -25.19 21.56 7.70
C GLU A 260 -23.91 21.80 8.50
N LEU A 261 -23.86 21.35 9.76
CA LEU A 261 -22.63 21.48 10.57
C LEU A 261 -21.42 20.79 9.94
N GLN A 262 -21.62 19.65 9.24
CA GLN A 262 -20.54 18.99 8.54
C GLN A 262 -20.01 19.83 7.38
N ASP A 263 -20.90 20.50 6.65
CA ASP A 263 -20.54 21.35 5.52
C ASP A 263 -19.84 22.63 5.99
N LEU A 264 -20.26 23.21 7.10
CA LEU A 264 -19.58 24.34 7.75
C LEU A 264 -18.17 23.96 8.18
N ILE A 265 -17.99 22.79 8.82
CA ILE A 265 -16.67 22.28 9.23
C ILE A 265 -15.77 22.04 8.02
N ASN A 266 -16.31 21.43 6.94
CA ASN A 266 -15.56 21.20 5.72
C ASN A 266 -15.13 22.52 5.05
N SER A 267 -16.01 23.51 5.04
CA SER A 267 -15.74 24.84 4.49
C SER A 267 -14.67 25.56 5.32
N HIS A 268 -14.77 25.50 6.64
CA HIS A 268 -13.76 26.03 7.55
C HIS A 268 -12.38 25.39 7.30
N GLU A 269 -12.31 24.05 7.22
CA GLU A 269 -11.05 23.37 6.94
C GLU A 269 -10.46 23.78 5.58
N GLN A 270 -11.30 23.97 4.56
CA GLN A 270 -10.87 24.44 3.26
C GLN A 270 -10.34 25.89 3.32
N ALA A 271 -11.02 26.79 4.04
CA ALA A 271 -10.59 28.17 4.23
C ALA A 271 -9.24 28.23 4.96
N VAL A 272 -9.08 27.48 6.05
CA VAL A 272 -7.81 27.33 6.78
C VAL A 272 -6.70 26.85 5.86
N ARG A 273 -6.93 25.78 5.09
CA ARG A 273 -5.94 25.26 4.12
C ARG A 273 -5.59 26.26 3.02
N ARG A 274 -6.54 27.09 2.59
CA ARG A 274 -6.28 28.17 1.63
C ARG A 274 -5.40 29.26 2.25
N LEU A 275 -5.71 29.70 3.46
CA LEU A 275 -4.92 30.65 4.21
C LEU A 275 -3.49 30.15 4.45
N GLU A 276 -3.33 28.90 4.94
CA GLU A 276 -2.03 28.27 5.14
C GLU A 276 -1.20 28.24 3.84
N ARG A 277 -1.82 27.96 2.72
CA ARG A 277 -1.15 27.95 1.40
C ARG A 277 -0.69 29.35 0.99
N VAL A 278 -1.51 30.35 1.22
CA VAL A 278 -1.17 31.76 0.94
C VAL A 278 -0.04 32.22 1.85
N LEU A 279 -0.15 31.98 3.15
CA LEU A 279 0.87 32.33 4.14
C LEU A 279 2.18 31.60 3.88
N SER A 280 2.15 30.30 3.55
CA SER A 280 3.36 29.53 3.26
C SER A 280 4.15 30.07 2.06
N ARG A 281 3.46 30.62 1.06
CA ARG A 281 4.08 31.25 -0.11
C ARG A 281 4.57 32.66 0.21
N PHE A 282 3.80 33.44 0.97
CA PHE A 282 4.14 34.79 1.35
C PHE A 282 5.35 34.84 2.28
N LEU A 283 5.37 34.01 3.31
CA LEU A 283 6.47 33.90 4.29
C LEU A 283 7.70 33.13 3.75
N ALA A 284 7.63 32.62 2.52
CA ALA A 284 8.79 31.99 1.88
C ALA A 284 9.79 33.02 1.41
N GLY A 285 10.89 33.18 2.16
CA GLY A 285 11.96 34.16 1.89
C GLY A 285 11.73 35.50 2.61
N ASP A 286 12.29 36.59 2.08
CA ASP A 286 12.15 37.91 2.67
C ASP A 286 10.77 38.50 2.40
N TYR A 287 9.86 38.31 3.37
CA TYR A 287 8.45 38.74 3.27
C TYR A 287 8.30 40.25 3.41
N THR A 288 9.31 40.95 3.97
CA THR A 288 9.26 42.42 4.19
C THR A 288 9.27 43.18 2.88
N LYS A 289 9.86 42.62 1.83
CA LYS A 289 9.95 43.18 0.48
C LYS A 289 8.87 42.75 -0.48
N LYS A 290 7.99 41.83 -0.06
CA LYS A 290 6.94 41.30 -0.93
C LYS A 290 5.61 42.03 -0.73
N PRO A 291 4.88 42.35 -1.82
CA PRO A 291 3.53 42.88 -1.69
C PRO A 291 2.64 41.80 -1.06
N ARG A 292 1.63 42.22 -0.32
CA ARG A 292 0.63 41.30 0.27
C ARG A 292 -0.08 40.51 -0.83
N PRO A 293 -0.30 39.22 -0.61
CA PRO A 293 -0.94 38.36 -1.60
C PRO A 293 -2.39 38.77 -1.83
N GLN A 294 -2.75 38.98 -3.09
CA GLN A 294 -4.11 39.37 -3.50
C GLN A 294 -4.81 38.21 -4.20
N ILE A 295 -6.12 38.11 -4.00
CA ILE A 295 -7.04 37.24 -4.73
C ILE A 295 -8.10 38.10 -5.41
N LYS A 296 -8.62 37.64 -6.55
CA LYS A 296 -9.72 38.31 -7.24
C LYS A 296 -11.04 37.68 -6.81
N ILE A 297 -11.91 38.49 -6.22
CA ILE A 297 -13.28 38.12 -5.86
C ILE A 297 -14.21 38.98 -6.71
N ASN A 298 -15.03 38.39 -7.53
CA ASN A 298 -15.91 39.09 -8.48
C ASN A 298 -15.17 40.14 -9.32
N GLY A 299 -13.90 39.87 -9.68
CA GLY A 299 -13.07 40.77 -10.48
C GLY A 299 -12.31 41.82 -9.67
N VAL A 300 -12.62 42.04 -8.40
CA VAL A 300 -11.96 43.02 -7.51
C VAL A 300 -10.78 42.40 -6.77
N PRO A 301 -9.59 42.96 -6.80
CA PRO A 301 -8.44 42.46 -6.02
C PRO A 301 -8.64 42.78 -4.52
N VAL A 302 -8.60 41.75 -3.70
CA VAL A 302 -8.74 41.82 -2.23
C VAL A 302 -7.53 41.17 -1.57
N ASP A 303 -7.09 41.66 -0.42
CA ASP A 303 -6.07 41.01 0.39
C ASP A 303 -6.48 39.59 0.78
N ALA A 304 -5.71 38.60 0.32
CA ALA A 304 -6.02 37.20 0.51
C ALA A 304 -5.95 36.78 1.99
N ILE A 305 -5.03 37.35 2.77
CA ILE A 305 -4.85 37.02 4.18
C ILE A 305 -6.06 37.52 4.97
N GLU A 306 -6.42 38.80 4.76
CA GLU A 306 -7.57 39.38 5.45
C GLU A 306 -8.88 38.73 5.09
N HIS A 307 -9.08 38.42 3.80
CA HIS A 307 -10.27 37.74 3.32
C HIS A 307 -10.46 36.37 3.97
N TYR A 308 -9.43 35.50 3.91
CA TYR A 308 -9.55 34.15 4.50
C TYR A 308 -9.62 34.20 6.04
N THR A 309 -8.98 35.16 6.70
CA THR A 309 -9.10 35.33 8.16
C THR A 309 -10.52 35.70 8.54
N ARG A 310 -11.15 36.60 7.79
CA ARG A 310 -12.56 36.99 8.03
C ARG A 310 -13.53 35.85 7.71
N GLU A 311 -13.29 35.11 6.61
CA GLU A 311 -14.08 33.92 6.24
C GLU A 311 -14.01 32.86 7.35
N ILE A 312 -12.81 32.57 7.90
CA ILE A 312 -12.61 31.62 9.00
C ILE A 312 -13.36 32.07 10.24
N ALA A 313 -13.24 33.33 10.64
CA ALA A 313 -13.94 33.87 11.81
C ALA A 313 -15.47 33.76 11.68
N GLY A 314 -16.02 34.04 10.50
CA GLY A 314 -17.45 33.90 10.22
C GLY A 314 -17.91 32.42 10.29
N LEU A 315 -17.11 31.49 9.74
CA LEU A 315 -17.39 30.06 9.82
C LEU A 315 -17.26 29.52 11.24
N GLU A 316 -16.30 29.98 12.04
CA GLU A 316 -16.17 29.63 13.46
C GLU A 316 -17.38 30.03 14.27
N HIS A 317 -17.89 31.26 14.04
CA HIS A 317 -19.11 31.73 14.68
C HIS A 317 -20.34 30.87 14.29
N ALA A 318 -20.51 30.59 12.99
CA ALA A 318 -21.59 29.74 12.49
C ALA A 318 -21.50 28.29 13.06
N ILE A 319 -20.31 27.72 13.15
CA ILE A 319 -20.05 26.42 13.77
C ILE A 319 -20.39 26.45 15.25
N GLY A 320 -20.05 27.54 15.94
CA GLY A 320 -20.40 27.75 17.37
C GLY A 320 -21.91 27.69 17.61
N LEU A 321 -22.69 28.40 16.81
CA LEU A 321 -24.17 28.38 16.88
C LEU A 321 -24.75 27.00 16.57
N ALA A 322 -24.27 26.35 15.49
CA ALA A 322 -24.72 25.02 15.10
C ALA A 322 -24.39 23.94 16.16
N ARG A 323 -23.27 24.07 16.88
CA ARG A 323 -22.90 23.19 17.98
C ARG A 323 -23.85 23.28 19.18
N GLN A 324 -24.42 24.43 19.47
CA GLN A 324 -25.42 24.59 20.56
C GLN A 324 -26.70 23.81 20.26
N GLN A 325 -27.00 23.55 19.01
CA GLN A 325 -28.17 22.80 18.55
C GLN A 325 -27.90 21.29 18.34
N THR A 326 -26.74 20.77 18.80
CA THR A 326 -26.34 19.39 18.54
C THR A 326 -27.36 18.36 19.06
N ASP A 327 -28.07 18.65 20.14
CA ASP A 327 -29.06 17.75 20.72
C ASP A 327 -30.33 17.56 19.87
N THR A 328 -30.60 18.48 18.94
CA THR A 328 -31.73 18.38 18.00
C THR A 328 -31.44 17.48 16.80
N PHE A 329 -30.16 17.15 16.52
CA PHE A 329 -29.78 16.33 15.38
C PHE A 329 -30.24 14.88 15.53
N THR A 330 -30.66 14.28 14.42
CA THR A 330 -31.12 12.90 14.38
C THR A 330 -30.04 11.92 14.82
N PRO A 331 -30.30 11.03 15.79
CA PRO A 331 -29.36 10.04 16.24
C PRO A 331 -29.08 8.99 15.15
N THR A 332 -27.92 8.37 15.22
CA THR A 332 -27.52 7.30 14.31
C THR A 332 -27.48 5.96 15.05
N SER A 333 -27.26 4.87 14.30
CA SER A 333 -27.08 3.55 14.87
C SER A 333 -25.64 3.27 15.37
N VAL A 334 -24.84 4.31 15.58
CA VAL A 334 -23.46 4.22 16.08
C VAL A 334 -23.33 5.01 17.36
N GLY A 335 -22.73 4.37 18.37
CA GLY A 335 -22.43 5.04 19.64
C GLY A 335 -20.99 4.74 20.09
N PHE A 336 -20.53 5.55 21.02
CA PHE A 336 -19.24 5.39 21.67
C PHE A 336 -19.45 5.32 23.18
N VAL A 337 -18.78 4.34 23.79
CA VAL A 337 -18.90 4.11 25.24
C VAL A 337 -17.53 4.02 25.84
N SER A 338 -17.22 4.94 26.75
CA SER A 338 -15.95 5.02 27.45
C SER A 338 -16.02 4.40 28.83
N TYR A 339 -15.01 3.64 29.16
CA TYR A 339 -14.84 2.96 30.45
C TYR A 339 -13.74 3.65 31.28
N ALA A 340 -13.70 3.32 32.56
CA ALA A 340 -12.69 3.86 33.48
C ALA A 340 -11.26 3.42 33.10
N THR A 341 -11.10 2.16 32.72
CA THR A 341 -9.81 1.58 32.35
C THR A 341 -9.87 0.84 31.03
N PRO A 342 -8.73 0.67 30.32
CA PRO A 342 -8.67 -0.16 29.12
C PRO A 342 -9.06 -1.62 29.36
N GLN A 343 -8.73 -2.16 30.54
CA GLN A 343 -9.07 -3.54 30.92
C GLN A 343 -10.58 -3.74 30.95
N THR A 344 -11.31 -2.85 31.64
CA THR A 344 -12.79 -2.92 31.70
C THR A 344 -13.43 -2.79 30.33
N ALA A 345 -12.86 -1.99 29.43
CA ALA A 345 -13.33 -1.89 28.05
C ALA A 345 -13.11 -3.22 27.28
N HIS A 346 -11.96 -3.85 27.44
CA HIS A 346 -11.68 -5.15 26.80
C HIS A 346 -12.58 -6.26 27.34
N ASP A 347 -12.82 -6.31 28.64
CA ASP A 347 -13.70 -7.29 29.26
C ASP A 347 -15.15 -7.11 28.81
N ALA A 348 -15.64 -5.87 28.76
CA ALA A 348 -16.94 -5.54 28.20
C ALA A 348 -17.05 -5.98 26.71
N MET A 349 -16.02 -5.73 25.92
CA MET A 349 -16.00 -6.17 24.52
C MET A 349 -16.06 -7.71 24.41
N ARG A 350 -15.34 -8.47 25.24
CA ARG A 350 -15.37 -9.94 25.26
C ARG A 350 -16.73 -10.48 25.68
N THR A 351 -17.33 -9.90 26.71
CA THR A 351 -18.66 -10.29 27.20
C THR A 351 -19.73 -10.07 26.13
N MET A 352 -19.59 -8.99 25.34
CA MET A 352 -20.53 -8.64 24.27
C MET A 352 -20.20 -9.27 22.90
N ALA A 353 -19.13 -10.02 22.77
CA ALA A 353 -18.76 -10.69 21.53
C ALA A 353 -19.73 -11.83 21.13
N ARG A 354 -20.60 -12.27 22.04
CA ARG A 354 -21.66 -13.26 21.75
C ARG A 354 -22.77 -12.63 20.90
N PRO A 355 -23.63 -13.39 20.20
CA PRO A 355 -24.58 -12.88 19.23
C PRO A 355 -25.50 -11.83 19.87
N ASN A 356 -25.19 -10.59 19.66
CA ASN A 356 -25.88 -9.42 20.17
C ASN A 356 -26.37 -8.58 18.98
N PRO A 357 -27.55 -7.93 19.05
CA PRO A 357 -28.00 -7.03 17.98
C PRO A 357 -26.97 -5.93 17.67
N ALA A 358 -26.27 -5.45 18.68
CA ALA A 358 -25.19 -4.46 18.53
C ALA A 358 -23.81 -5.13 18.35
N ALA A 359 -23.02 -4.67 17.40
CA ALA A 359 -21.63 -5.10 17.25
C ALA A 359 -20.72 -4.11 17.97
N VAL A 360 -19.91 -4.64 18.89
CA VAL A 360 -19.01 -3.88 19.75
C VAL A 360 -17.57 -4.16 19.33
N VAL A 361 -16.79 -3.10 19.09
CA VAL A 361 -15.37 -3.15 18.78
C VAL A 361 -14.63 -2.05 19.53
N LEU A 362 -13.34 -2.20 19.75
CA LEU A 362 -12.53 -1.09 20.27
C LEU A 362 -12.67 0.12 19.35
N ALA A 363 -12.82 1.30 19.93
CA ALA A 363 -12.94 2.52 19.16
C ALA A 363 -11.66 2.78 18.35
N PRO A 364 -11.78 2.91 17.04
CA PRO A 364 -10.65 3.34 16.23
C PRO A 364 -10.33 4.82 16.50
N HIS A 365 -9.17 5.27 16.04
CA HIS A 365 -8.86 6.69 16.08
C HIS A 365 -9.95 7.49 15.32
N PRO A 366 -10.40 8.67 15.80
CA PRO A 366 -11.47 9.44 15.16
C PRO A 366 -11.26 9.71 13.67
N LYS A 367 -10.00 9.94 13.25
CA LYS A 367 -9.61 10.14 11.84
C LYS A 367 -9.68 8.86 11.01
N ASP A 368 -9.72 7.68 11.64
CA ASP A 368 -9.79 6.39 10.96
C ASP A 368 -11.23 5.99 10.64
N VAL A 369 -12.22 6.61 11.27
CA VAL A 369 -13.64 6.28 11.08
C VAL A 369 -14.15 6.82 9.74
N ILE A 370 -14.73 5.92 8.92
CA ILE A 370 -15.49 6.29 7.73
C ILE A 370 -16.96 6.44 8.14
N TRP A 371 -17.36 7.64 8.50
CA TRP A 371 -18.67 7.94 9.07
C TRP A 371 -19.84 7.49 8.21
N SER A 372 -19.75 7.68 6.88
CA SER A 372 -20.77 7.23 5.92
C SER A 372 -21.02 5.72 5.95
N ASN A 373 -19.96 4.95 6.17
CA ASN A 373 -20.04 3.49 6.25
C ASN A 373 -20.41 3.00 7.65
N ALA A 374 -19.97 3.70 8.71
CA ALA A 374 -20.30 3.35 10.08
C ALA A 374 -21.80 3.43 10.35
N GLN A 375 -22.47 4.43 9.80
CA GLN A 375 -23.91 4.68 9.93
C GLN A 375 -24.79 3.82 9.02
N MET A 376 -24.19 2.96 8.19
CA MET A 376 -24.93 2.18 7.18
C MET A 376 -25.84 1.13 7.82
N PRO A 377 -27.13 1.05 7.46
CA PRO A 377 -28.05 0.04 7.98
C PRO A 377 -27.63 -1.38 7.55
N ARG A 378 -27.94 -2.35 8.40
CA ARG A 378 -27.50 -3.76 8.25
C ARG A 378 -27.84 -4.35 6.88
N GLY A 379 -29.06 -4.18 6.39
CA GLY A 379 -29.48 -4.73 5.09
C GLY A 379 -28.64 -4.19 3.92
N ARG A 380 -28.41 -2.87 3.91
CA ARG A 380 -27.55 -2.24 2.87
C ARG A 380 -26.11 -2.73 2.96
N ARG A 381 -25.57 -2.91 4.16
CA ARG A 381 -24.21 -3.41 4.39
C ARG A 381 -24.07 -4.86 3.91
N VAL A 382 -25.03 -5.75 4.22
CA VAL A 382 -25.01 -7.14 3.77
C VAL A 382 -25.09 -7.22 2.25
N ARG A 383 -26.00 -6.46 1.62
CA ARG A 383 -26.10 -6.39 0.16
C ARG A 383 -24.78 -5.92 -0.47
N ARG A 384 -24.20 -4.82 0.02
CA ARG A 384 -22.90 -4.31 -0.47
C ARG A 384 -21.75 -5.28 -0.22
N LEU A 385 -21.77 -6.03 0.86
CA LEU A 385 -20.78 -7.08 1.12
C LEU A 385 -20.80 -8.17 0.06
N TRP A 386 -22.00 -8.68 -0.27
CA TRP A 386 -22.15 -9.72 -1.28
C TRP A 386 -21.85 -9.21 -2.69
N THR A 387 -22.34 -8.03 -3.04
CA THR A 387 -22.00 -7.41 -4.34
C THR A 387 -20.50 -7.15 -4.46
N ALA A 388 -19.84 -6.66 -3.41
CA ALA A 388 -18.39 -6.45 -3.42
C ALA A 388 -17.60 -7.76 -3.53
N ARG A 389 -18.07 -8.85 -2.92
CA ARG A 389 -17.47 -10.18 -3.09
C ARG A 389 -17.61 -10.67 -4.53
N LEU A 390 -18.81 -10.57 -5.09
CA LEU A 390 -19.06 -10.94 -6.48
C LEU A 390 -18.18 -10.11 -7.44
N ILE A 391 -18.16 -8.79 -7.27
CA ILE A 391 -17.30 -7.90 -8.05
C ILE A 391 -15.82 -8.29 -7.90
N SER A 392 -15.36 -8.65 -6.70
CA SER A 392 -13.97 -9.07 -6.50
C SER A 392 -13.66 -10.38 -7.25
N ILE A 393 -14.55 -11.36 -7.22
CA ILE A 393 -14.37 -12.62 -7.93
C ILE A 393 -14.35 -12.38 -9.45
N VAL A 394 -15.35 -11.67 -9.99
CA VAL A 394 -15.40 -11.32 -11.42
C VAL A 394 -14.16 -10.53 -11.83
N PHE A 395 -13.74 -9.58 -10.98
CA PHE A 395 -12.55 -8.79 -11.25
C PHE A 395 -11.27 -9.65 -11.27
N CYS A 396 -11.12 -10.63 -10.40
CA CYS A 396 -9.97 -11.55 -10.44
C CYS A 396 -9.93 -12.34 -11.77
N PHE A 397 -11.07 -12.81 -12.26
CA PHE A 397 -11.14 -13.46 -13.59
C PHE A 397 -10.81 -12.49 -14.72
N VAL A 398 -11.40 -11.30 -14.70
CA VAL A 398 -11.15 -10.27 -15.73
C VAL A 398 -9.69 -9.77 -15.67
N ALA A 399 -9.12 -9.65 -14.48
CA ALA A 399 -7.74 -9.20 -14.27
C ALA A 399 -6.69 -10.17 -14.82
N PHE A 400 -7.03 -11.44 -14.99
CA PHE A 400 -6.14 -12.43 -15.62
C PHE A 400 -5.87 -12.09 -17.10
N TRP A 401 -6.88 -11.65 -17.85
CA TRP A 401 -6.75 -11.38 -19.28
C TRP A 401 -5.76 -10.28 -19.64
N PRO A 402 -5.75 -9.10 -18.99
CA PRO A 402 -4.72 -8.10 -19.22
C PRO A 402 -3.31 -8.64 -18.95
N VAL A 403 -3.12 -9.45 -17.90
CA VAL A 403 -1.81 -10.05 -17.60
C VAL A 403 -1.40 -11.01 -18.70
N ALA A 404 -2.30 -11.90 -19.13
CA ALA A 404 -2.06 -12.83 -20.23
C ALA A 404 -1.75 -12.07 -21.53
N ALA A 405 -2.51 -11.04 -21.86
CA ALA A 405 -2.28 -10.20 -23.04
C ALA A 405 -0.94 -9.45 -22.96
N LEU A 406 -0.59 -8.89 -21.80
CA LEU A 406 0.69 -8.18 -21.60
C LEU A 406 1.87 -9.14 -21.69
N THR A 407 1.74 -10.35 -21.13
CA THR A 407 2.78 -11.38 -21.27
C THR A 407 2.93 -11.82 -22.72
N PHE A 408 1.82 -11.99 -23.42
CA PHE A 408 1.80 -12.36 -24.83
C PHE A 408 2.43 -11.29 -25.74
N ILE A 409 2.08 -10.01 -25.52
CA ILE A 409 2.63 -8.86 -26.27
C ILE A 409 4.11 -8.61 -25.86
N GLY A 410 4.48 -8.98 -24.63
CA GLY A 410 5.84 -8.85 -24.15
C GLY A 410 6.84 -9.74 -24.90
N ASP A 411 6.38 -10.84 -25.45
CA ASP A 411 7.20 -11.70 -26.32
C ASP A 411 7.22 -11.15 -27.75
N SER A 412 8.43 -10.81 -28.22
CA SER A 412 8.62 -10.29 -29.58
C SER A 412 8.23 -11.31 -30.64
N THR A 413 8.25 -12.58 -30.35
CA THR A 413 7.87 -13.66 -31.28
C THR A 413 6.38 -13.58 -31.56
N ASN A 414 5.57 -13.41 -30.55
CA ASN A 414 4.12 -13.29 -30.69
C ASN A 414 3.72 -12.01 -31.45
N ILE A 415 4.44 -10.89 -31.21
CA ILE A 415 4.19 -9.64 -31.92
C ILE A 415 4.48 -9.81 -33.42
N ARG A 416 5.54 -10.53 -33.80
CA ARG A 416 5.89 -10.81 -35.18
C ARG A 416 4.79 -11.60 -35.92
N VAL A 417 4.11 -12.49 -35.21
CA VAL A 417 2.98 -13.26 -35.76
C VAL A 417 1.75 -12.37 -35.99
N ILE A 418 1.41 -11.54 -34.97
CA ILE A 418 0.22 -10.67 -35.05
C ILE A 418 0.44 -9.52 -36.05
N TRP A 419 1.59 -8.89 -35.99
CA TRP A 419 1.92 -7.73 -36.79
C TRP A 419 3.15 -8.03 -37.68
N ARG A 420 2.87 -8.59 -38.82
CA ARG A 420 3.88 -9.09 -39.78
C ARG A 420 4.94 -8.04 -40.17
N GLN A 421 4.54 -6.76 -40.26
CA GLN A 421 5.45 -5.66 -40.56
C GLN A 421 6.48 -5.40 -39.43
N SER A 422 6.16 -5.79 -38.19
CA SER A 422 7.11 -5.66 -37.06
C SER A 422 8.25 -6.68 -37.11
N ALA A 423 8.08 -7.78 -37.87
CA ALA A 423 9.10 -8.82 -37.95
C ALA A 423 10.41 -8.27 -38.50
N ASP A 424 10.35 -7.47 -39.57
CA ASP A 424 11.56 -6.88 -40.20
C ASP A 424 12.25 -5.90 -39.26
N PHE A 425 11.44 -5.11 -38.48
CA PHE A 425 11.96 -4.18 -37.50
C PHE A 425 12.70 -4.91 -36.36
N PHE A 426 12.09 -5.91 -35.78
CA PHE A 426 12.71 -6.69 -34.68
C PHE A 426 13.89 -7.54 -35.14
N ASN A 427 13.88 -8.06 -36.37
CA ASN A 427 15.02 -8.81 -36.95
C ASN A 427 16.19 -7.88 -37.23
N LYS A 428 15.94 -6.66 -37.72
CA LYS A 428 16.99 -5.68 -38.02
C LYS A 428 17.65 -5.08 -36.76
N HIS A 429 16.89 -5.01 -35.64
CA HIS A 429 17.31 -4.35 -34.42
C HIS A 429 17.30 -5.30 -33.22
N SER A 430 18.21 -6.29 -33.19
CA SER A 430 18.31 -7.30 -32.12
C SER A 430 18.42 -6.69 -30.70
N THR A 431 19.16 -5.59 -30.56
CA THR A 431 19.31 -4.88 -29.27
C THR A 431 17.98 -4.31 -28.78
N LEU A 432 17.18 -3.72 -29.68
CA LEU A 432 15.85 -3.19 -29.31
C LEU A 432 14.88 -4.32 -28.97
N THR A 433 14.98 -5.46 -29.64
CA THR A 433 14.20 -6.67 -29.31
C THR A 433 14.51 -7.13 -27.88
N THR A 434 15.79 -7.21 -27.54
CA THR A 434 16.22 -7.59 -26.20
C THR A 434 15.72 -6.60 -25.14
N ILE A 435 15.82 -5.28 -25.37
CA ILE A 435 15.31 -4.25 -24.46
C ILE A 435 13.79 -4.36 -24.32
N TRP A 436 13.06 -4.59 -25.41
CA TRP A 436 11.61 -4.80 -25.37
C TRP A 436 11.23 -5.94 -24.45
N GLN A 437 11.80 -7.10 -24.66
CA GLN A 437 11.49 -8.30 -23.88
C GLN A 437 11.92 -8.18 -22.42
N THR A 438 13.12 -7.67 -22.15
CA THR A 438 13.69 -7.65 -20.79
C THR A 438 13.24 -6.48 -19.96
N THR A 439 12.82 -5.36 -20.56
CA THR A 439 12.51 -4.12 -19.82
C THR A 439 11.07 -3.69 -19.98
N PHE A 440 10.54 -3.65 -21.20
CA PHE A 440 9.22 -3.08 -21.48
C PHE A 440 8.10 -3.97 -20.90
N SER A 441 8.15 -5.27 -21.15
CA SER A 441 7.14 -6.21 -20.65
C SER A 441 7.07 -6.24 -19.11
N PRO A 442 8.17 -6.41 -18.36
CA PRO A 442 8.15 -6.32 -16.90
C PRO A 442 7.73 -4.94 -16.38
N LEU A 443 8.07 -3.85 -17.07
CA LEU A 443 7.68 -2.50 -16.68
C LEU A 443 6.16 -2.33 -16.71
N ILE A 444 5.52 -2.70 -17.81
CA ILE A 444 4.06 -2.60 -17.96
C ILE A 444 3.35 -3.48 -16.93
N LEU A 445 3.84 -4.70 -16.73
CA LEU A 445 3.32 -5.61 -15.72
C LEU A 445 3.43 -5.01 -14.32
N THR A 446 4.56 -4.36 -14.01
CA THR A 446 4.77 -3.64 -12.74
C THR A 446 3.77 -2.50 -12.57
N LEU A 447 3.55 -1.69 -13.61
CA LEU A 447 2.54 -0.61 -13.59
C LEU A 447 1.13 -1.15 -13.36
N TYR A 448 0.81 -2.27 -13.98
CA TYR A 448 -0.45 -2.98 -13.75
C TYR A 448 -0.62 -3.38 -12.29
N TYR A 449 0.38 -4.02 -11.68
CA TYR A 449 0.35 -4.39 -10.26
C TYR A 449 0.28 -3.18 -9.31
N ILE A 450 0.88 -2.04 -9.67
CA ILE A 450 0.75 -0.79 -8.91
C ILE A 450 -0.69 -0.26 -8.95
N ALA A 451 -1.41 -0.46 -10.06
CA ALA A 451 -2.81 -0.03 -10.21
C ALA A 451 -3.80 -0.90 -9.41
N MET A 452 -3.51 -2.20 -9.24
CA MET A 452 -4.39 -3.18 -8.57
C MET A 452 -4.87 -2.77 -7.17
N PRO A 453 -4.00 -2.31 -6.24
CA PRO A 453 -4.44 -1.88 -4.92
C PRO A 453 -5.48 -0.76 -4.95
N HIS A 454 -5.44 0.12 -5.95
CA HIS A 454 -6.40 1.22 -6.08
C HIS A 454 -7.80 0.70 -6.42
N VAL A 455 -7.90 -0.29 -7.29
CA VAL A 455 -9.17 -0.95 -7.63
C VAL A 455 -9.74 -1.68 -6.41
N PHE A 456 -8.92 -2.51 -5.74
CA PHE A 456 -9.35 -3.21 -4.53
C PHE A 456 -9.71 -2.27 -3.39
N ARG A 457 -9.07 -1.09 -3.30
CA ARG A 457 -9.43 -0.05 -2.33
C ARG A 457 -10.82 0.53 -2.63
N ALA A 458 -11.13 0.80 -3.89
CA ALA A 458 -12.46 1.25 -4.31
C ALA A 458 -13.55 0.21 -3.96
N ILE A 459 -13.31 -1.07 -4.28
CA ILE A 459 -14.21 -2.17 -3.94
C ILE A 459 -14.39 -2.30 -2.42
N SER A 460 -13.31 -2.20 -1.65
CA SER A 460 -13.35 -2.33 -0.19
C SER A 460 -14.06 -1.16 0.50
N ARG A 461 -13.94 0.06 -0.03
CA ARG A 461 -14.74 1.22 0.42
C ARG A 461 -16.22 1.02 0.14
N TYR A 462 -16.57 0.54 -1.05
CA TYR A 462 -17.94 0.23 -1.44
C TYR A 462 -18.56 -0.86 -0.54
N GLN A 463 -17.77 -1.84 -0.09
CA GLN A 463 -18.18 -2.92 0.80
C GLN A 463 -18.77 -2.44 2.13
N GLY A 464 -18.53 -1.18 2.51
CA GLY A 464 -19.08 -0.59 3.74
C GLY A 464 -18.25 -0.86 4.98
N ILE A 465 -16.94 -1.01 4.83
CA ILE A 465 -16.01 -1.11 5.96
C ILE A 465 -15.96 0.25 6.66
N SER A 466 -16.08 0.23 7.98
CA SER A 466 -16.26 1.44 8.80
C SER A 466 -14.96 2.19 9.12
N THR A 467 -13.80 1.64 8.77
CA THR A 467 -12.49 2.25 9.09
C THR A 467 -11.55 2.23 7.90
N HIS A 468 -10.69 3.26 7.77
CA HIS A 468 -9.66 3.31 6.73
C HIS A 468 -8.66 2.16 6.88
N THR A 469 -8.20 1.88 8.10
CA THR A 469 -7.31 0.74 8.41
C THR A 469 -7.97 -0.59 8.04
N GLY A 470 -9.28 -0.74 8.27
CA GLY A 470 -10.05 -1.91 7.87
C GLY A 470 -10.12 -2.06 6.35
N VAL A 471 -10.24 -0.96 5.60
CA VAL A 471 -10.20 -0.95 4.14
C VAL A 471 -8.83 -1.45 3.65
N GLU A 472 -7.72 -0.91 4.16
CA GLU A 472 -6.38 -1.33 3.76
C GLU A 472 -6.12 -2.81 4.10
N ARG A 473 -6.56 -3.29 5.27
CA ARG A 473 -6.52 -4.72 5.60
C ARG A 473 -7.32 -5.59 4.62
N SER A 474 -8.48 -5.11 4.17
CA SER A 474 -9.31 -5.80 3.18
C SER A 474 -8.65 -5.81 1.80
N VAL A 475 -7.96 -4.73 1.42
CA VAL A 475 -7.16 -4.65 0.18
C VAL A 475 -6.06 -5.70 0.20
N LEU A 476 -5.26 -5.75 1.26
CA LEU A 476 -4.21 -6.75 1.42
C LEU A 476 -4.76 -8.18 1.28
N LYS A 477 -5.86 -8.49 1.99
CA LYS A 477 -6.49 -9.82 1.87
C LYS A 477 -6.92 -10.17 0.44
N LYS A 478 -7.43 -9.20 -0.33
CA LYS A 478 -7.85 -9.42 -1.72
C LYS A 478 -6.69 -9.52 -2.70
N MET A 479 -5.53 -8.98 -2.35
CA MET A 479 -4.32 -9.11 -3.18
C MET A 479 -3.64 -10.48 -3.02
N TYR A 480 -3.89 -11.18 -1.90
CA TYR A 480 -3.31 -12.51 -1.63
C TYR A 480 -4.24 -13.69 -2.02
N VAL A 481 -5.44 -13.41 -2.47
CA VAL A 481 -6.40 -14.39 -3.00
C VAL A 481 -6.36 -14.40 -4.52
#